data_eb1be3d7cd7680be1f092ba7b2ea66cb
#
_entry.id   eb1be3d7cd7680be1f092ba7b2ea66cb
#
_cell.length_a   1.000
_cell.length_b   1.000
_cell.length_c   1.000
_cell.angle_alpha   90.00
_cell.angle_beta   90.00
_cell.angle_gamma   90.00
#
_symmetry.space_group_name_H-M   'P 1'
#
loop_
_entity.id
_entity.type
_entity.pdbx_description
1 polymer ?
#
loop_
_entity_poly.entity_id
_entity_poly.type
_entity_poly.pdbx_seq_one_letter_code
_entity_poly.pdbx_strand_id
1 'polypeptide(L)'
;AFYFSTSCGRTADAGVWGTDPQKYPYLQPVEVKPGRQSLDLGDNDDFDSFIRSRDVTAYDSSYAMFRWETDISSDMVSAQINGAGTVTDMTVTGRGAGGIASELSVSGSDGTVTVKGQGAIRSALGNPALVIKKQDGKTMEGSATLPSAFISIEKRTGEDGKPSFHIYGGGFGHGVGMSQNGAQGMAKEGKD
;
A
#
# COMPACT_ATOMS: atom_id res chain seq x y z
N ALA A 1 11.28 15.58 12.28
CA ALA A 1 11.36 14.99 10.93
C ALA A 1 10.38 13.81 10.86
N PHE A 2 9.70 13.66 9.72
CA PHE A 2 8.85 12.51 9.47
C PHE A 2 9.65 11.49 8.67
N TYR A 3 9.61 10.23 9.11
CA TYR A 3 10.32 9.14 8.45
C TYR A 3 9.55 7.82 8.61
N PHE A 4 9.81 6.88 7.70
CA PHE A 4 9.25 5.55 7.69
C PHE A 4 10.31 4.54 7.19
N SER A 5 10.06 3.26 7.30
CA SER A 5 11.09 2.24 7.08
C SER A 5 11.53 2.13 5.62
N THR A 6 10.62 1.73 4.73
CA THR A 6 10.94 1.39 3.34
C THR A 6 9.89 2.00 2.42
N SER A 7 10.30 2.63 1.32
CA SER A 7 9.37 3.11 0.30
C SER A 7 8.95 1.98 -0.66
N CYS A 8 7.97 2.29 -1.50
CA CYS A 8 7.68 1.50 -2.70
C CYS A 8 8.34 2.07 -3.96
N GLY A 9 9.29 3.02 -3.80
CA GLY A 9 9.86 3.83 -4.87
C GLY A 9 9.26 5.23 -4.96
N ARG A 10 8.21 5.49 -4.20
CA ARG A 10 7.48 6.76 -4.09
C ARG A 10 7.18 7.09 -2.65
N THR A 11 7.01 8.39 -2.36
CA THR A 11 6.49 8.87 -1.08
C THR A 11 5.15 9.56 -1.28
N ALA A 12 4.42 9.77 -0.20
CA ALA A 12 3.18 10.54 -0.16
C ALA A 12 3.41 11.89 0.54
N ASP A 13 2.43 12.79 0.45
CA ASP A 13 2.39 14.05 1.17
C ASP A 13 1.58 13.96 2.48
N ALA A 14 1.47 15.09 3.19
CA ALA A 14 0.73 15.19 4.45
C ALA A 14 -0.80 14.98 4.29
N GLY A 15 -1.33 14.97 3.06
CA GLY A 15 -2.74 14.68 2.77
C GLY A 15 -3.19 13.31 3.27
N VAL A 16 -2.27 12.36 3.44
CA VAL A 16 -2.56 11.02 4.00
C VAL A 16 -3.11 11.07 5.42
N TRP A 17 -2.94 12.17 6.13
CA TRP A 17 -3.47 12.42 7.47
C TRP A 17 -4.71 13.32 7.48
N GLY A 18 -5.30 13.62 6.31
CA GLY A 18 -6.40 14.55 6.16
C GLY A 18 -5.98 16.02 6.37
N THR A 19 -4.69 16.30 6.29
CA THR A 19 -4.13 17.63 6.45
C THR A 19 -3.90 18.25 5.07
N ASP A 20 -4.14 19.57 4.96
CA ASP A 20 -3.82 20.31 3.74
C ASP A 20 -2.30 20.21 3.45
N PRO A 21 -1.90 19.58 2.31
CA PRO A 21 -0.48 19.42 1.97
C PRO A 21 0.28 20.74 1.84
N GLN A 22 -0.40 21.83 1.53
CA GLN A 22 0.22 23.15 1.38
C GLN A 22 0.77 23.69 2.72
N LYS A 23 0.26 23.22 3.83
CA LYS A 23 0.80 23.57 5.17
C LYS A 23 2.16 22.94 5.46
N TYR A 24 2.54 21.94 4.69
CA TYR A 24 3.79 21.20 4.86
C TYR A 24 4.53 21.06 3.52
N PRO A 25 4.98 22.18 2.91
CA PRO A 25 5.56 22.17 1.56
C PRO A 25 6.85 21.36 1.44
N TYR A 26 7.47 21.00 2.55
CA TYR A 26 8.63 20.11 2.60
C TYR A 26 8.28 18.61 2.63
N LEU A 27 7.00 18.26 2.78
CA LEU A 27 6.48 16.89 2.72
C LEU A 27 5.81 16.62 1.37
N GLN A 28 6.51 16.91 0.28
CA GLN A 28 6.00 16.63 -1.06
C GLN A 28 6.26 15.17 -1.45
N PRO A 29 5.40 14.58 -2.30
CA PRO A 29 5.65 13.27 -2.85
C PRO A 29 6.89 13.31 -3.76
N VAL A 30 7.79 12.36 -3.60
CA VAL A 30 9.01 12.26 -4.39
C VAL A 30 9.25 10.84 -4.89
N GLU A 31 9.98 10.73 -6.01
CA GLU A 31 10.63 9.49 -6.40
C GLU A 31 11.85 9.26 -5.52
N VAL A 32 11.95 8.06 -4.91
CA VAL A 32 13.07 7.75 -3.98
C VAL A 32 14.39 7.49 -4.72
N LYS A 33 14.39 7.48 -6.02
CA LYS A 33 15.51 7.67 -6.94
C LYS A 33 14.89 8.14 -8.25
N PRO A 34 15.19 9.35 -8.71
CA PRO A 34 14.61 9.84 -9.95
C PRO A 34 14.90 8.89 -11.13
N GLY A 35 13.86 8.55 -11.84
CA GLY A 35 13.91 7.65 -12.99
C GLY A 35 12.87 8.02 -14.04
N ARG A 36 12.86 7.31 -15.17
CA ARG A 36 11.95 7.59 -16.28
C ARG A 36 10.59 6.92 -16.09
N GLN A 37 9.87 7.18 -15.02
CA GLN A 37 8.51 6.67 -14.88
C GLN A 37 7.51 7.80 -15.13
N SER A 38 6.83 7.73 -16.27
CA SER A 38 5.76 8.66 -16.67
C SER A 38 4.37 8.18 -16.25
N LEU A 39 4.26 7.26 -15.27
CA LEU A 39 3.00 6.71 -14.82
C LEU A 39 2.25 7.72 -13.95
N ASP A 40 0.94 7.87 -14.20
CA ASP A 40 0.04 8.56 -13.30
C ASP A 40 -0.38 7.62 -12.17
N LEU A 41 0.33 7.66 -11.07
CA LEU A 41 0.03 6.79 -9.92
C LEU A 41 -1.29 7.12 -9.19
N GLY A 42 -2.00 8.16 -9.60
CA GLY A 42 -3.39 8.42 -9.22
C GLY A 42 -4.37 7.51 -9.97
N ASP A 43 -3.99 7.00 -11.13
CA ASP A 43 -4.74 6.02 -11.90
C ASP A 43 -4.51 4.60 -11.34
N ASN A 44 -5.57 3.79 -11.30
CA ASN A 44 -5.48 2.44 -10.72
C ASN A 44 -4.72 1.46 -11.61
N ASP A 45 -4.83 1.55 -12.93
CA ASP A 45 -4.16 0.62 -13.87
C ASP A 45 -2.66 0.93 -13.93
N ASP A 46 -2.31 2.21 -13.94
CA ASP A 46 -0.92 2.67 -13.87
C ASP A 46 -0.29 2.27 -12.53
N PHE A 47 -1.02 2.45 -11.42
CA PHE A 47 -0.55 2.04 -10.10
C PHE A 47 -0.40 0.52 -9.99
N ASP A 48 -1.35 -0.27 -10.52
CA ASP A 48 -1.28 -1.73 -10.54
C ASP A 48 -0.02 -2.20 -11.28
N SER A 49 0.22 -1.64 -12.46
CA SER A 49 1.43 -1.92 -13.24
C SER A 49 2.71 -1.56 -12.47
N PHE A 50 2.73 -0.41 -11.80
CA PHE A 50 3.87 0.04 -10.99
C PHE A 50 4.15 -0.87 -9.80
N ILE A 51 3.11 -1.22 -9.02
CA ILE A 51 3.30 -1.95 -7.77
C ILE A 51 3.67 -3.43 -7.99
N ARG A 52 3.22 -4.01 -9.11
CA ARG A 52 3.60 -5.37 -9.53
C ARG A 52 4.99 -5.43 -10.14
N SER A 53 5.49 -4.33 -10.69
CA SER A 53 6.83 -4.29 -11.29
C SER A 53 7.93 -4.45 -10.24
N ARG A 54 8.90 -5.30 -10.54
CA ARG A 54 10.15 -5.46 -9.78
C ARG A 54 11.30 -4.64 -10.36
N ASP A 55 11.10 -4.06 -11.55
CA ASP A 55 12.12 -3.28 -12.27
C ASP A 55 12.09 -1.79 -11.91
N VAL A 56 11.48 -1.45 -10.77
CA VAL A 56 11.43 -0.08 -10.28
C VAL A 56 12.78 0.31 -9.70
N THR A 57 13.38 1.35 -10.27
CA THR A 57 14.62 1.92 -9.75
C THR A 57 14.33 2.79 -8.52
N ALA A 58 14.87 2.41 -7.37
CA ALA A 58 14.83 3.18 -6.13
C ALA A 58 16.04 2.85 -5.25
N TYR A 59 16.44 3.77 -4.38
CA TYR A 59 17.56 3.54 -3.46
C TYR A 59 17.31 2.39 -2.47
N ASP A 60 16.07 2.10 -2.16
CA ASP A 60 15.65 1.01 -1.28
C ASP A 60 15.05 -0.20 -2.00
N SER A 61 15.18 -0.29 -3.33
CA SER A 61 14.61 -1.38 -4.14
C SER A 61 15.15 -2.78 -3.78
N SER A 62 16.33 -2.86 -3.16
CA SER A 62 16.91 -4.13 -2.69
C SER A 62 16.38 -4.60 -1.34
N TYR A 63 15.63 -3.78 -0.61
CA TYR A 63 15.11 -4.15 0.71
C TYR A 63 13.86 -5.02 0.60
N ALA A 64 13.76 -6.02 1.47
CA ALA A 64 12.75 -7.07 1.40
C ALA A 64 11.29 -6.55 1.35
N MET A 65 10.98 -5.45 2.06
CA MET A 65 9.64 -4.85 2.10
C MET A 65 9.38 -3.83 0.98
N PHE A 66 10.28 -3.68 0.01
CA PHE A 66 10.05 -2.81 -1.14
C PHE A 66 8.86 -3.27 -1.98
N ARG A 67 8.69 -4.60 -2.09
CA ARG A 67 7.49 -5.26 -2.63
C ARG A 67 7.06 -6.39 -1.69
N TRP A 68 5.77 -6.54 -1.52
CA TRP A 68 5.19 -7.63 -0.75
C TRP A 68 3.81 -7.98 -1.29
N GLU A 69 3.34 -9.17 -0.97
CA GLU A 69 2.01 -9.64 -1.35
C GLU A 69 1.37 -10.45 -0.22
N THR A 70 0.05 -10.49 -0.20
CA THR A 70 -0.72 -11.32 0.74
C THR A 70 -2.10 -11.59 0.19
N ASP A 71 -2.73 -12.66 0.65
CA ASP A 71 -4.11 -13.00 0.36
C ASP A 71 -4.98 -12.77 1.61
N ILE A 72 -6.14 -12.15 1.41
CA ILE A 72 -7.15 -11.99 2.45
C ILE A 72 -8.48 -12.57 1.95
N SER A 73 -9.10 -13.44 2.75
CA SER A 73 -10.40 -14.02 2.40
C SER A 73 -11.55 -13.03 2.60
N SER A 74 -12.64 -13.23 1.86
CA SER A 74 -13.87 -12.45 2.05
C SER A 74 -14.41 -12.58 3.49
N ASP A 75 -14.28 -13.75 4.11
CA ASP A 75 -14.71 -13.96 5.49
C ASP A 75 -13.90 -13.10 6.49
N MET A 76 -12.57 -12.97 6.28
CA MET A 76 -11.74 -12.09 7.11
C MET A 76 -12.13 -10.62 6.95
N VAL A 77 -12.34 -10.17 5.71
CA VAL A 77 -12.78 -8.78 5.45
C VAL A 77 -14.15 -8.52 6.06
N SER A 78 -15.10 -9.48 5.91
CA SER A 78 -16.45 -9.38 6.49
C SER A 78 -16.43 -9.26 8.01
N ALA A 79 -15.50 -9.96 8.68
CA ALA A 79 -15.34 -9.90 10.13
C ALA A 79 -14.73 -8.57 10.62
N GLN A 80 -13.98 -7.88 9.78
CA GLN A 80 -13.25 -6.65 10.15
C GLN A 80 -13.98 -5.37 9.75
N ILE A 81 -14.83 -5.41 8.72
CA ILE A 81 -15.53 -4.25 8.17
C ILE A 81 -17.04 -4.40 8.40
N ASN A 82 -17.55 -3.64 9.35
CA ASN A 82 -18.99 -3.65 9.66
C ASN A 82 -19.79 -2.92 8.58
N GLY A 83 -21.00 -3.40 8.31
CA GLY A 83 -21.97 -2.75 7.43
C GLY A 83 -21.97 -3.21 5.97
N ALA A 84 -20.98 -4.01 5.56
CA ALA A 84 -20.99 -4.63 4.24
C ALA A 84 -21.67 -6.01 4.22
N GLY A 85 -21.81 -6.66 5.37
CA GLY A 85 -22.29 -8.04 5.46
C GLY A 85 -21.27 -9.03 4.91
N THR A 86 -21.72 -10.03 4.13
CA THR A 86 -20.81 -10.96 3.45
C THR A 86 -20.17 -10.26 2.27
N VAL A 87 -18.87 -10.01 2.38
CA VAL A 87 -18.11 -9.25 1.37
C VAL A 87 -17.96 -10.05 0.08
N THR A 88 -18.28 -9.43 -1.03
CA THR A 88 -18.19 -10.01 -2.37
C THR A 88 -17.25 -9.27 -3.31
N ASP A 89 -16.92 -8.00 -2.99
CA ASP A 89 -16.03 -7.18 -3.81
C ASP A 89 -15.27 -6.14 -2.97
N MET A 90 -14.06 -5.78 -3.43
CA MET A 90 -13.22 -4.80 -2.76
C MET A 90 -12.30 -4.12 -3.78
N THR A 91 -12.34 -2.78 -3.81
CA THR A 91 -11.62 -1.98 -4.80
C THR A 91 -11.09 -0.68 -4.19
N VAL A 92 -9.86 -0.30 -4.52
CA VAL A 92 -9.34 1.05 -4.24
C VAL A 92 -10.03 2.03 -5.17
N THR A 93 -10.79 2.98 -4.62
CA THR A 93 -11.58 3.97 -5.38
C THR A 93 -10.97 5.37 -5.34
N GLY A 94 -9.98 5.59 -4.49
CA GLY A 94 -9.26 6.86 -4.44
C GLY A 94 -7.80 6.65 -4.08
N ARG A 95 -6.93 7.47 -4.69
CA ARG A 95 -5.51 7.51 -4.40
C ARG A 95 -5.08 8.92 -4.04
N GLY A 96 -4.18 9.03 -3.09
CA GLY A 96 -3.48 10.26 -2.76
C GLY A 96 -2.15 10.37 -3.53
N ALA A 97 -1.41 11.40 -3.22
CA ALA A 97 -0.11 11.67 -3.81
C ALA A 97 0.83 10.46 -3.71
N GLY A 98 1.60 10.20 -4.76
CA GLY A 98 2.48 9.04 -4.86
C GLY A 98 1.77 7.71 -5.08
N GLY A 99 0.42 7.70 -5.24
CA GLY A 99 -0.37 6.51 -5.50
C GLY A 99 -0.88 5.78 -4.25
N ILE A 100 -0.69 6.33 -3.06
CA ILE A 100 -1.18 5.72 -1.82
C ILE A 100 -2.70 5.60 -1.82
N ALA A 101 -3.26 4.46 -1.38
CA ALA A 101 -4.71 4.31 -1.28
C ALA A 101 -5.29 5.26 -0.23
N SER A 102 -6.23 6.11 -0.63
CA SER A 102 -6.94 7.07 0.21
C SER A 102 -8.40 6.69 0.44
N GLU A 103 -9.00 5.92 -0.48
CA GLU A 103 -10.35 5.38 -0.34
C GLU A 103 -10.40 3.93 -0.80
N LEU A 104 -11.11 3.10 -0.03
CA LEU A 104 -11.37 1.70 -0.32
C LEU A 104 -12.88 1.46 -0.28
N SER A 105 -13.44 0.96 -1.37
CA SER A 105 -14.84 0.51 -1.44
C SER A 105 -14.89 -0.98 -1.16
N VAL A 106 -15.78 -1.39 -0.25
CA VAL A 106 -16.03 -2.79 0.12
C VAL A 106 -17.51 -3.06 -0.02
N SER A 107 -17.87 -3.96 -0.92
CA SER A 107 -19.27 -4.32 -1.24
C SER A 107 -19.57 -5.73 -0.77
N GLY A 108 -20.75 -5.93 -0.24
CA GLY A 108 -21.24 -7.22 0.23
C GLY A 108 -22.75 -7.31 0.28
N SER A 109 -23.29 -8.30 1.00
CA SER A 109 -24.73 -8.61 1.06
C SER A 109 -25.58 -7.46 1.61
N ASP A 110 -25.03 -6.63 2.49
CA ASP A 110 -25.76 -5.57 3.20
C ASP A 110 -25.55 -4.18 2.60
N GLY A 111 -24.70 -4.09 1.57
CA GLY A 111 -24.42 -2.86 0.86
C GLY A 111 -22.94 -2.59 0.64
N THR A 112 -22.60 -1.32 0.42
CA THR A 112 -21.22 -0.89 0.19
C THR A 112 -20.77 0.06 1.28
N VAL A 113 -19.58 -0.21 1.82
CA VAL A 113 -18.89 0.62 2.82
C VAL A 113 -17.65 1.24 2.18
N THR A 114 -17.44 2.53 2.42
CA THR A 114 -16.20 3.22 2.01
C THR A 114 -15.31 3.47 3.22
N VAL A 115 -14.10 2.93 3.19
CA VAL A 115 -13.06 3.16 4.20
C VAL A 115 -12.16 4.29 3.70
N LYS A 116 -12.02 5.37 4.47
CA LYS A 116 -11.26 6.56 4.07
C LYS A 116 -10.01 6.75 4.91
N GLY A 117 -8.93 7.10 4.23
CA GLY A 117 -7.63 7.38 4.81
C GLY A 117 -6.73 6.14 4.92
N GLN A 118 -5.45 6.35 4.65
CA GLN A 118 -4.46 5.28 4.59
C GLN A 118 -4.36 4.47 5.90
N GLY A 119 -4.46 5.12 7.04
CA GLY A 119 -4.40 4.47 8.35
C GLY A 119 -5.59 3.55 8.58
N ALA A 120 -6.81 4.02 8.27
CA ALA A 120 -8.04 3.22 8.38
C ALA A 120 -8.02 2.03 7.41
N ILE A 121 -7.57 2.22 6.17
CA ILE A 121 -7.42 1.14 5.18
C ILE A 121 -6.45 0.08 5.68
N ARG A 122 -5.29 0.49 6.19
CA ARG A 122 -4.31 -0.45 6.76
C ARG A 122 -4.87 -1.25 7.93
N SER A 123 -5.64 -0.60 8.81
CA SER A 123 -6.28 -1.26 9.95
C SER A 123 -7.45 -2.16 9.51
N ALA A 124 -8.23 -1.75 8.53
CA ALA A 124 -9.36 -2.52 8.03
C ALA A 124 -8.93 -3.83 7.32
N LEU A 125 -7.74 -3.85 6.74
CA LEU A 125 -7.21 -5.01 6.02
C LEU A 125 -6.08 -5.72 6.78
N GLY A 126 -5.59 -5.16 7.88
CA GLY A 126 -4.57 -5.77 8.73
C GLY A 126 -5.14 -6.93 9.54
N ASN A 127 -4.42 -8.04 9.64
CA ASN A 127 -4.77 -9.18 10.47
C ASN A 127 -3.51 -9.98 10.82
N PRO A 128 -3.30 -10.38 12.10
CA PRO A 128 -2.16 -11.21 12.48
C PRO A 128 -2.08 -12.57 11.78
N ALA A 129 -3.23 -13.10 11.32
CA ALA A 129 -3.27 -14.38 10.60
C ALA A 129 -2.83 -14.28 9.12
N LEU A 130 -2.61 -13.09 8.59
CA LEU A 130 -2.10 -12.92 7.23
C LEU A 130 -0.66 -13.42 7.15
N VAL A 131 -0.34 -14.02 6.01
CA VAL A 131 1.04 -14.35 5.63
C VAL A 131 1.50 -13.33 4.60
N ILE A 132 2.41 -12.46 4.99
CA ILE A 132 2.99 -11.45 4.10
C ILE A 132 4.21 -12.06 3.42
N LYS A 133 4.15 -12.24 2.11
CA LYS A 133 5.27 -12.70 1.30
C LYS A 133 6.06 -11.50 0.78
N LYS A 134 7.33 -11.42 1.16
CA LYS A 134 8.24 -10.34 0.78
C LYS A 134 8.91 -10.64 -0.57
N GLN A 135 9.46 -9.61 -1.21
CA GLN A 135 10.11 -9.78 -2.52
C GLN A 135 11.33 -10.70 -2.51
N ASP A 136 11.96 -10.93 -1.35
CA ASP A 136 13.07 -11.87 -1.18
C ASP A 136 12.60 -13.34 -1.06
N GLY A 137 11.30 -13.58 -1.20
CA GLY A 137 10.67 -14.90 -1.09
C GLY A 137 10.38 -15.35 0.35
N LYS A 138 10.88 -14.64 1.36
CA LYS A 138 10.61 -14.94 2.77
C LYS A 138 9.23 -14.42 3.17
N THR A 139 8.63 -15.10 4.13
CA THR A 139 7.35 -14.68 4.72
C THR A 139 7.54 -14.00 6.07
N MET A 140 6.53 -13.27 6.50
CA MET A 140 6.35 -12.79 7.86
C MET A 140 4.87 -12.87 8.23
N GLU A 141 4.57 -12.96 9.51
CA GLU A 141 3.21 -12.85 10.02
C GLU A 141 2.68 -11.44 9.80
N GLY A 142 1.37 -11.35 9.57
CA GLY A 142 0.66 -10.09 9.54
C GLY A 142 0.62 -9.41 10.92
N SER A 143 -0.01 -8.27 10.96
CA SER A 143 -0.24 -7.53 12.21
C SER A 143 -1.61 -6.85 12.16
N ALA A 144 -1.98 -6.11 13.21
CA ALA A 144 -3.22 -5.33 13.25
C ALA A 144 -3.35 -4.30 12.11
N THR A 145 -2.28 -4.03 11.38
CA THR A 145 -2.29 -3.16 10.21
C THR A 145 -1.49 -3.77 9.07
N LEU A 146 -1.89 -3.52 7.81
CA LEU A 146 -1.05 -3.81 6.65
C LEU A 146 0.28 -3.05 6.73
N PRO A 147 1.36 -3.56 6.11
CA PRO A 147 2.67 -2.88 6.10
C PRO A 147 2.61 -1.44 5.57
N SER A 148 1.81 -1.20 4.55
CA SER A 148 1.58 0.13 3.95
C SER A 148 0.19 0.20 3.31
N ALA A 149 -0.20 1.38 2.82
CA ALA A 149 -1.37 1.56 1.95
C ALA A 149 -0.99 1.84 0.48
N PHE A 150 0.25 1.62 0.07
CA PHE A 150 0.61 1.53 -1.34
C PHE A 150 0.25 0.13 -1.85
N ILE A 151 -1.02 -0.05 -2.20
CA ILE A 151 -1.60 -1.35 -2.53
C ILE A 151 -2.41 -1.32 -3.82
N SER A 152 -2.41 -2.44 -4.53
CA SER A 152 -3.37 -2.82 -5.55
C SER A 152 -4.05 -4.11 -5.13
N ILE A 153 -5.31 -4.30 -5.50
CA ILE A 153 -6.14 -5.42 -5.07
C ILE A 153 -6.69 -6.13 -6.29
N GLU A 154 -6.47 -7.43 -6.34
CA GLU A 154 -6.99 -8.32 -7.37
C GLU A 154 -7.99 -9.29 -6.72
N LYS A 155 -9.23 -9.27 -7.20
CA LYS A 155 -10.23 -10.24 -6.79
C LYS A 155 -9.94 -11.61 -7.39
N ARG A 156 -9.99 -12.63 -6.57
CA ARG A 156 -9.79 -14.04 -6.94
C ARG A 156 -10.91 -14.89 -6.37
N THR A 157 -10.91 -16.16 -6.74
CA THR A 157 -11.74 -17.19 -6.11
C THR A 157 -10.85 -18.04 -5.21
N GLY A 158 -11.22 -18.14 -3.93
CA GLY A 158 -10.54 -19.01 -2.98
C GLY A 158 -10.77 -20.48 -3.25
N GLU A 159 -10.02 -21.35 -2.59
CA GLU A 159 -10.16 -22.82 -2.71
C GLU A 159 -11.54 -23.31 -2.25
N ASP A 160 -12.20 -22.59 -1.38
CA ASP A 160 -13.57 -22.82 -0.90
C ASP A 160 -14.66 -22.30 -1.85
N GLY A 161 -14.29 -21.75 -3.02
CA GLY A 161 -15.19 -21.15 -4.00
C GLY A 161 -15.69 -19.75 -3.62
N LYS A 162 -15.30 -19.19 -2.47
CA LYS A 162 -15.66 -17.84 -2.06
C LYS A 162 -14.71 -16.79 -2.66
N PRO A 163 -15.10 -15.51 -2.69
CA PRO A 163 -14.18 -14.44 -3.07
C PRO A 163 -12.98 -14.39 -2.12
N SER A 164 -11.82 -14.17 -2.69
CA SER A 164 -10.59 -13.80 -1.99
C SER A 164 -9.96 -12.60 -2.69
N PHE A 165 -9.10 -11.89 -2.00
CA PHE A 165 -8.47 -10.69 -2.52
C PHE A 165 -6.97 -10.81 -2.35
N HIS A 166 -6.27 -10.81 -3.49
CA HIS A 166 -4.82 -10.77 -3.50
C HIS A 166 -4.36 -9.33 -3.48
N ILE A 167 -3.54 -8.98 -2.53
CA ILE A 167 -3.02 -7.63 -2.32
C ILE A 167 -1.57 -7.60 -2.75
N TYR A 168 -1.26 -6.79 -3.76
CA TYR A 168 0.10 -6.40 -4.12
C TYR A 168 0.42 -5.11 -3.39
N GLY A 169 1.49 -5.10 -2.63
CA GLY A 169 1.87 -3.95 -1.85
C GLY A 169 3.35 -3.59 -1.95
N GLY A 170 3.67 -2.40 -1.53
CA GLY A 170 5.06 -1.94 -1.48
C GLY A 170 5.33 -0.98 -0.33
N GLY A 171 6.56 -1.05 0.18
CA GLY A 171 6.98 -0.23 1.29
C GLY A 171 6.51 -0.71 2.66
N PHE A 172 7.02 -0.05 3.70
CA PHE A 172 6.70 -0.33 5.09
C PHE A 172 6.62 0.98 5.88
N GLY A 173 5.42 1.36 6.30
CA GLY A 173 5.11 2.57 7.03
C GLY A 173 4.07 3.45 6.33
N HIS A 174 3.94 4.70 6.80
CA HIS A 174 2.93 5.67 6.31
C HIS A 174 3.30 6.36 4.99
N GLY A 175 4.53 6.23 4.54
CA GLY A 175 4.99 6.73 3.24
C GLY A 175 5.28 8.23 3.14
N VAL A 176 5.21 8.99 4.24
CA VAL A 176 5.43 10.45 4.23
C VAL A 176 6.80 10.82 4.74
N GLY A 177 7.48 11.72 4.04
CA GLY A 177 8.82 12.19 4.41
C GLY A 177 9.92 11.24 3.96
N MET A 178 10.91 10.97 4.81
CA MET A 178 12.12 10.23 4.45
C MET A 178 11.95 8.72 4.60
N SER A 179 12.25 7.96 3.54
CA SER A 179 12.50 6.51 3.65
C SER A 179 13.85 6.27 4.32
N GLN A 180 13.87 5.58 5.46
CA GLN A 180 15.12 5.25 6.17
C GLN A 180 16.03 4.36 5.31
N ASN A 181 15.46 3.33 4.69
CA ASN A 181 16.18 2.43 3.79
C ASN A 181 16.59 3.15 2.50
N GLY A 182 15.76 4.10 2.02
CA GLY A 182 16.12 4.96 0.89
C GLY A 182 17.34 5.82 1.21
N ALA A 183 17.38 6.46 2.36
CA ALA A 183 18.54 7.24 2.81
C ALA A 183 19.80 6.38 2.96
N GLN A 184 19.67 5.16 3.51
CA GLN A 184 20.79 4.21 3.56
C GLN A 184 21.29 3.80 2.16
N GLY A 185 20.38 3.59 1.21
CA GLY A 185 20.71 3.28 -0.17
C GLY A 185 21.46 4.44 -0.86
N MET A 186 20.99 5.68 -0.64
CA MET A 186 21.68 6.88 -1.12
C MET A 186 23.12 6.96 -0.59
N ALA A 187 23.28 6.79 0.72
CA ALA A 187 24.61 6.82 1.36
C ALA A 187 25.54 5.72 0.82
N LYS A 188 25.04 4.52 0.54
CA LYS A 188 25.82 3.43 -0.09
C LYS A 188 26.28 3.77 -1.51
N GLU A 189 25.52 4.59 -2.24
CA GLU A 189 25.90 5.11 -3.57
C GLU A 189 26.77 6.38 -3.50
N GLY A 190 27.18 6.81 -2.30
CA GLY A 190 27.98 8.03 -2.09
C GLY A 190 27.21 9.32 -2.38
N LYS A 191 25.87 9.30 -2.17
CA LYS A 191 24.99 10.47 -2.27
C LYS A 191 24.76 11.05 -0.88
N ASP A 192 24.76 12.38 -0.78
CA ASP A 192 24.45 13.13 0.44
C ASP A 192 22.95 13.52 0.51
#